data_96f2dbeef4e97ae8a397e8e27f4e25bf
#
_entry.id   96f2dbeef4e97ae8a397e8e27f4e25bf
#
_cell.length_a   1.000
_cell.length_b   1.000
_cell.length_c   1.000
_cell.angle_alpha   90.00
_cell.angle_beta   90.00
_cell.angle_gamma   90.00
#
_symmetry.space_group_name_H-M   'P 1'
#
loop_
_entity.id
_entity.type
_entity.pdbx_description
1 polymer ?
#
loop_
_entity_poly.entity_id
_entity_poly.type
_entity_poly.pdbx_seq_one_letter_code
_entity_poly.pdbx_strand_id
1 'polypeptide(L)'
;RGIMGSVHHHGLMGTRSRIGIELKDHSVVSVYCHWDGYPEGNGRILNHHYTDRDDVKELIDGGSMSSLRTRSTWDSGKILKDENGEFIRDAEGYIMSENDRDPQPQYHSERGEHVEIMHSTFDEFCRDNMDEEFVYLFSLSGEWKCWALHQRKSSAGVWYTTPERTEIPA
;
A
#
# COMPACT_ATOMS: atom_id res chain seq x y z
N ARG A 1 17.26 -15.36 5.44
CA ARG A 1 16.88 -13.98 5.53
C ARG A 1 15.38 -13.81 5.82
N GLY A 2 14.58 -14.10 4.90
CA GLY A 2 13.13 -14.08 4.94
C GLY A 2 12.48 -13.39 6.13
N ILE A 3 12.28 -14.12 7.17
CA ILE A 3 11.51 -13.67 8.32
C ILE A 3 12.09 -12.42 8.95
N MET A 4 13.39 -12.42 9.13
CA MET A 4 14.04 -11.30 9.80
C MET A 4 13.95 -10.02 8.99
N GLY A 5 14.10 -10.13 7.69
CA GLY A 5 14.00 -8.97 6.83
C GLY A 5 12.68 -8.26 6.95
N SER A 6 11.58 -9.00 6.90
CA SER A 6 10.26 -8.39 6.96
C SER A 6 9.98 -7.74 8.32
N VAL A 7 10.46 -8.33 9.41
CA VAL A 7 10.26 -7.77 10.74
C VAL A 7 11.02 -6.46 10.90
N HIS A 8 12.25 -6.42 10.40
CA HIS A 8 13.07 -5.23 10.54
C HIS A 8 12.52 -4.00 9.89
N HIS A 9 11.83 -4.19 8.78
CA HIS A 9 11.49 -3.08 7.94
C HIS A 9 10.35 -2.23 8.47
N HIS A 10 9.55 -2.79 9.36
CA HIS A 10 8.39 -2.08 9.87
C HIS A 10 8.82 -0.87 10.71
N GLY A 11 8.43 0.29 10.25
CA GLY A 11 8.63 1.54 10.97
C GLY A 11 10.00 2.15 10.86
N LEU A 12 11.02 1.39 10.44
CA LEU A 12 12.37 1.91 10.35
C LEU A 12 12.76 2.32 8.93
N MET A 13 12.45 1.50 7.97
CA MET A 13 12.87 1.71 6.58
C MET A 13 11.73 1.92 5.63
N GLY A 14 10.54 1.98 6.16
CA GLY A 14 9.36 2.01 5.34
C GLY A 14 9.13 0.67 4.65
N THR A 15 7.89 0.28 4.54
CA THR A 15 7.50 -0.93 3.83
C THR A 15 6.86 -0.49 2.53
N ARG A 16 7.49 -0.85 1.42
CA ARG A 16 7.06 -0.43 0.10
C ARG A 16 6.02 -1.39 -0.44
N SER A 17 5.10 -0.86 -1.21
CA SER A 17 4.05 -1.66 -1.83
C SER A 17 3.70 -1.15 -3.22
N ARG A 18 2.95 -1.96 -3.94
CA ARG A 18 2.39 -1.58 -5.23
C ARG A 18 0.90 -1.85 -5.20
N ILE A 19 0.12 -0.91 -5.70
CA ILE A 19 -1.33 -0.95 -5.64
C ILE A 19 -1.86 -0.99 -7.06
N GLY A 20 -2.62 -2.02 -7.38
CA GLY A 20 -3.08 -2.25 -8.74
C GLY A 20 -4.56 -2.54 -8.85
N ILE A 21 -5.05 -2.42 -10.06
CA ILE A 21 -6.41 -2.75 -10.43
C ILE A 21 -6.37 -3.73 -11.62
N GLU A 22 -7.13 -4.79 -11.51
CA GLU A 22 -7.19 -5.81 -12.56
C GLU A 22 -8.14 -5.35 -13.68
N LEU A 23 -7.68 -5.42 -14.92
CA LEU A 23 -8.48 -5.09 -16.09
C LEU A 23 -9.15 -6.34 -16.65
N LYS A 24 -10.08 -6.14 -17.59
CA LYS A 24 -10.88 -7.24 -18.16
C LYS A 24 -10.05 -8.31 -18.83
N ASP A 25 -8.89 -7.95 -19.38
CA ASP A 25 -7.96 -8.91 -20.00
C ASP A 25 -7.00 -9.54 -19.00
N HIS A 26 -7.23 -9.31 -17.68
CA HIS A 26 -6.41 -9.79 -16.57
C HIS A 26 -5.03 -9.14 -16.48
N SER A 27 -4.78 -8.10 -17.25
CA SER A 27 -3.61 -7.27 -17.01
C SER A 27 -3.85 -6.37 -15.81
N VAL A 28 -2.78 -5.72 -15.34
CA VAL A 28 -2.81 -4.91 -14.13
C VAL A 28 -2.29 -3.52 -14.44
N VAL A 29 -3.03 -2.52 -13.99
CA VAL A 29 -2.55 -1.13 -13.95
C VAL A 29 -2.22 -0.83 -12.50
N SER A 30 -1.01 -0.38 -12.22
CA SER A 30 -0.54 -0.24 -10.83
C SER A 30 0.35 0.95 -10.61
N VAL A 31 0.45 1.36 -9.34
CA VAL A 31 1.29 2.46 -8.90
C VAL A 31 2.09 2.03 -7.67
N TYR A 32 3.22 2.67 -7.48
CA TYR A 32 4.12 2.46 -6.35
C TYR A 32 3.68 3.31 -5.15
N CYS A 33 3.78 2.75 -3.95
CA CYS A 33 3.55 3.46 -2.70
C CYS A 33 4.72 3.20 -1.74
N HIS A 34 5.34 4.28 -1.26
CA HIS A 34 6.60 4.18 -0.53
C HIS A 34 6.45 3.75 0.93
N TRP A 35 5.42 4.22 1.62
CA TRP A 35 5.28 4.02 3.07
C TRP A 35 4.09 3.14 3.45
N ASP A 36 4.25 2.44 4.57
CA ASP A 36 3.17 1.71 5.26
C ASP A 36 2.53 0.61 4.42
N GLY A 37 3.32 -0.03 3.57
CA GLY A 37 2.81 -1.04 2.63
C GLY A 37 2.39 -2.37 3.24
N TYR A 38 2.62 -2.60 4.52
CA TYR A 38 2.21 -3.83 5.18
C TYR A 38 0.68 -3.92 5.30
N PRO A 39 0.12 -5.14 5.44
CA PRO A 39 -1.35 -5.31 5.40
C PRO A 39 -2.12 -4.53 6.47
N GLU A 40 -1.54 -4.36 7.66
CA GLU A 40 -2.15 -3.58 8.74
C GLU A 40 -2.17 -2.07 8.45
N GLY A 41 -1.34 -1.61 7.52
CA GLY A 41 -1.28 -0.22 7.10
C GLY A 41 -2.11 0.01 5.85
N ASN A 42 -1.45 0.01 4.70
CA ASN A 42 -2.12 0.26 3.42
C ASN A 42 -3.23 -0.73 3.13
N GLY A 43 -3.05 -2.00 3.52
CA GLY A 43 -4.08 -3.01 3.29
C GLY A 43 -5.41 -2.62 3.91
N ARG A 44 -5.40 -2.22 5.16
CA ARG A 44 -6.63 -1.80 5.85
C ARG A 44 -7.25 -0.56 5.22
N ILE A 45 -6.43 0.41 4.85
CA ILE A 45 -6.91 1.64 4.23
C ILE A 45 -7.63 1.31 2.93
N LEU A 46 -7.02 0.49 2.09
CA LEU A 46 -7.61 0.07 0.83
C LEU A 46 -8.94 -0.66 1.06
N ASN A 47 -8.94 -1.58 2.00
CA ASN A 47 -10.11 -2.41 2.26
C ASN A 47 -11.29 -1.61 2.83
N HIS A 48 -11.02 -0.56 3.57
CA HIS A 48 -12.06 0.22 4.24
C HIS A 48 -12.51 1.44 3.43
N HIS A 49 -11.62 2.04 2.66
CA HIS A 49 -11.89 3.33 2.01
C HIS A 49 -11.98 3.27 0.49
N TYR A 50 -11.47 2.22 -0.12
CA TYR A 50 -11.43 2.08 -1.58
C TYR A 50 -12.17 0.83 -2.00
N THR A 51 -13.49 0.82 -1.77
CA THR A 51 -14.33 -0.36 -2.01
C THR A 51 -15.02 -0.34 -3.36
N ASP A 52 -15.03 0.81 -4.02
CA ASP A 52 -15.66 0.99 -5.32
C ASP A 52 -14.59 1.12 -6.40
N ARG A 53 -14.85 0.49 -7.55
CA ARG A 53 -13.90 0.46 -8.65
C ARG A 53 -13.53 1.86 -9.15
N ASP A 54 -14.49 2.78 -9.17
CA ASP A 54 -14.22 4.15 -9.59
C ASP A 54 -13.28 4.87 -8.65
N ASP A 55 -13.41 4.63 -7.34
CA ASP A 55 -12.53 5.20 -6.34
C ASP A 55 -11.11 4.64 -6.48
N VAL A 56 -11.00 3.34 -6.77
CA VAL A 56 -9.70 2.70 -7.00
C VAL A 56 -9.03 3.26 -8.26
N LYS A 57 -9.80 3.44 -9.32
CA LYS A 57 -9.28 4.04 -10.55
C LYS A 57 -8.76 5.45 -10.31
N GLU A 58 -9.51 6.24 -9.57
CA GLU A 58 -9.12 7.61 -9.24
C GLU A 58 -7.82 7.61 -8.42
N LEU A 59 -7.72 6.71 -7.45
CA LEU A 59 -6.51 6.57 -6.65
C LEU A 59 -5.29 6.29 -7.53
N ILE A 60 -5.40 5.32 -8.43
CA ILE A 60 -4.30 4.90 -9.30
C ILE A 60 -3.95 5.96 -10.33
N ASP A 61 -4.93 6.70 -10.82
CA ASP A 61 -4.71 7.73 -11.83
C ASP A 61 -3.76 8.84 -11.36
N GLY A 62 -3.61 9.02 -10.05
CA GLY A 62 -2.67 9.98 -9.50
C GLY A 62 -1.21 9.58 -9.62
N GLY A 63 -0.93 8.32 -9.92
CA GLY A 63 0.41 7.80 -10.08
C GLY A 63 1.06 7.36 -8.78
N SER A 64 2.37 7.22 -8.80
CA SER A 64 3.13 6.79 -7.61
C SER A 64 2.95 7.79 -6.46
N MET A 65 3.04 7.28 -5.25
CA MET A 65 2.77 8.08 -4.06
C MET A 65 3.76 7.76 -2.94
N SER A 66 3.91 8.71 -2.03
CA SER A 66 4.68 8.52 -0.81
C SER A 66 3.90 7.68 0.18
N SER A 67 2.63 8.02 0.40
CA SER A 67 1.78 7.27 1.32
C SER A 67 0.32 7.39 0.93
N LEU A 68 -0.48 6.43 1.39
CA LEU A 68 -1.93 6.47 1.22
C LEU A 68 -2.60 7.45 2.17
N ARG A 69 -1.94 7.77 3.28
CA ARG A 69 -2.45 8.77 4.22
C ARG A 69 -1.36 9.79 4.51
N THR A 70 -1.77 11.00 4.78
CA THR A 70 -0.86 12.03 5.21
C THR A 70 -0.47 11.74 6.65
N ARG A 71 0.76 11.29 6.83
CA ARG A 71 1.32 11.01 8.15
C ARG A 71 2.50 11.90 8.44
N SER A 72 2.39 13.13 8.09
CA SER A 72 3.42 14.08 8.45
C SER A 72 3.21 14.49 9.91
N THR A 73 4.25 14.44 10.70
CA THR A 73 4.20 15.02 12.05
C THR A 73 3.94 16.52 12.00
N TRP A 74 4.14 17.09 10.84
CA TRP A 74 3.96 18.53 10.64
C TRP A 74 2.56 18.88 10.20
N ASP A 75 1.85 17.94 9.57
CA ASP A 75 0.57 18.21 8.94
C ASP A 75 -0.38 17.02 9.05
N SER A 76 -0.50 16.47 10.22
CA SER A 76 -1.42 15.35 10.46
C SER A 76 -2.85 15.83 10.74
N GLY A 77 -3.07 17.12 10.74
CA GLY A 77 -4.35 17.67 11.13
C GLY A 77 -4.51 17.70 12.64
N LYS A 78 -5.69 18.04 13.10
CA LYS A 78 -5.97 18.08 14.53
C LYS A 78 -6.04 16.67 15.10
N ILE A 79 -5.52 16.53 16.31
CA ILE A 79 -5.66 15.29 17.08
C ILE A 79 -7.14 15.13 17.45
N LEU A 80 -7.65 13.93 17.22
CA LEU A 80 -9.06 13.65 17.49
C LEU A 80 -9.30 13.35 18.96
N LYS A 81 -10.37 13.92 19.49
CA LYS A 81 -10.81 13.69 20.87
C LYS A 81 -12.29 13.36 20.87
N ASP A 82 -12.70 12.55 21.82
CA ASP A 82 -14.11 12.25 22.04
C ASP A 82 -14.78 13.38 22.83
N GLU A 83 -16.06 13.22 23.13
CA GLU A 83 -16.85 14.22 23.86
C GLU A 83 -16.37 14.46 25.29
N ASN A 84 -15.60 13.52 25.85
CA ASN A 84 -15.02 13.64 27.18
C ASN A 84 -13.62 14.25 27.18
N GLY A 85 -13.11 14.61 26.01
CA GLY A 85 -11.76 15.14 25.88
C GLY A 85 -10.66 14.09 25.86
N GLU A 86 -11.02 12.81 25.79
CA GLU A 86 -10.06 11.71 25.71
C GLU A 86 -9.59 11.52 24.27
N PHE A 87 -8.32 11.13 24.10
CA PHE A 87 -7.78 10.87 22.76
C PHE A 87 -8.46 9.65 22.13
N ILE A 88 -8.82 9.78 20.87
CA ILE A 88 -9.32 8.66 20.08
C ILE A 88 -8.11 7.87 19.57
N ARG A 89 -8.16 6.54 19.73
CA ARG A 89 -7.07 5.66 19.32
C ARG A 89 -7.55 4.64 18.29
N ASP A 90 -6.62 4.22 17.42
CA ASP A 90 -6.93 3.18 16.45
C ASP A 90 -6.85 1.79 17.11
N ALA A 91 -7.02 0.74 16.29
CA ALA A 91 -7.03 -0.63 16.78
C ALA A 91 -5.69 -1.04 17.42
N GLU A 92 -4.60 -0.42 17.03
CA GLU A 92 -3.27 -0.66 17.59
C GLU A 92 -2.94 0.22 18.79
N GLY A 93 -3.84 1.12 19.17
CA GLY A 93 -3.66 2.00 20.33
C GLY A 93 -2.99 3.34 20.02
N TYR A 94 -2.74 3.65 18.76
CA TYR A 94 -2.13 4.92 18.39
C TYR A 94 -3.16 6.05 18.37
N ILE A 95 -2.74 7.23 18.82
CA ILE A 95 -3.59 8.42 18.80
C ILE A 95 -3.91 8.80 17.36
N MET A 96 -5.17 9.02 17.06
CA MET A 96 -5.64 9.35 15.72
C MET A 96 -5.72 10.85 15.50
N SER A 97 -5.53 11.27 14.26
CA SER A 97 -5.72 12.64 13.79
C SER A 97 -6.79 12.69 12.72
N GLU A 98 -7.15 13.89 12.28
CA GLU A 98 -8.13 14.08 11.22
C GLU A 98 -7.77 13.30 9.94
N ASN A 99 -6.49 13.28 9.60
CA ASN A 99 -6.04 12.62 8.38
C ASN A 99 -6.11 11.09 8.45
N ASP A 100 -6.21 10.53 9.63
CA ASP A 100 -6.37 9.09 9.80
C ASP A 100 -7.80 8.63 9.52
N ARG A 101 -8.78 9.52 9.65
CA ARG A 101 -10.17 9.20 9.34
C ARG A 101 -10.43 9.18 7.85
N ASP A 102 -9.78 10.08 7.14
CA ASP A 102 -10.02 10.29 5.72
C ASP A 102 -8.68 10.28 5.00
N PRO A 103 -8.26 9.14 4.49
CA PRO A 103 -6.94 9.02 3.86
C PRO A 103 -6.75 10.02 2.74
N GLN A 104 -5.59 10.65 2.75
CA GLN A 104 -5.22 11.64 1.76
C GLN A 104 -3.94 11.15 1.08
N PRO A 105 -4.03 10.55 -0.11
CA PRO A 105 -2.83 10.08 -0.82
C PRO A 105 -1.87 11.22 -1.09
N GLN A 106 -0.60 11.00 -0.81
CA GLN A 106 0.46 11.96 -1.11
C GLN A 106 1.17 11.55 -2.38
N TYR A 107 0.71 12.08 -3.49
CA TYR A 107 1.28 11.74 -4.80
C TYR A 107 2.61 12.42 -5.04
N HIS A 108 3.53 11.71 -5.69
CA HIS A 108 4.81 12.28 -6.09
C HIS A 108 4.62 13.43 -7.07
N SER A 109 3.59 13.39 -7.89
CA SER A 109 3.29 14.46 -8.85
C SER A 109 3.02 15.80 -8.17
N GLU A 110 2.58 15.80 -6.92
CA GLU A 110 2.35 17.04 -6.17
C GLU A 110 3.64 17.76 -5.85
N ARG A 111 4.77 17.07 -5.94
CA ARG A 111 6.11 17.65 -5.76
C ARG A 111 6.79 17.99 -7.09
N GLY A 112 6.04 17.96 -8.19
CA GLY A 112 6.58 18.24 -9.51
C GLY A 112 7.20 17.03 -10.20
N GLU A 113 7.07 15.84 -9.64
CA GLU A 113 7.56 14.60 -10.27
C GLU A 113 6.54 14.08 -11.27
N HIS A 114 6.98 13.22 -12.16
CA HIS A 114 6.10 12.66 -13.18
C HIS A 114 5.08 11.72 -12.55
N VAL A 115 3.90 11.64 -13.17
CA VAL A 115 2.91 10.62 -12.86
C VAL A 115 3.43 9.29 -13.41
N GLU A 116 3.68 8.33 -12.54
CA GLU A 116 4.19 7.03 -12.94
C GLU A 116 3.16 5.94 -12.69
N ILE A 117 2.71 5.31 -13.77
CA ILE A 117 1.72 4.24 -13.73
C ILE A 117 2.26 3.10 -14.58
N MET A 118 2.22 1.89 -14.04
CA MET A 118 2.70 0.71 -14.76
C MET A 118 1.50 -0.10 -15.25
N HIS A 119 1.54 -0.49 -16.52
CA HIS A 119 0.59 -1.45 -17.10
C HIS A 119 1.38 -2.73 -17.39
N SER A 120 0.96 -3.83 -16.81
CA SER A 120 1.77 -5.06 -16.84
C SER A 120 0.89 -6.31 -16.78
N THR A 121 1.52 -7.46 -16.93
CA THR A 121 0.90 -8.74 -16.56
C THR A 121 0.89 -8.84 -15.04
N PHE A 122 0.13 -9.81 -14.52
CA PHE A 122 0.14 -10.08 -13.08
C PHE A 122 1.53 -10.53 -12.61
N ASP A 123 2.22 -11.33 -13.41
CA ASP A 123 3.57 -11.78 -13.05
C ASP A 123 4.53 -10.62 -12.91
N GLU A 124 4.46 -9.66 -13.82
CA GLU A 124 5.30 -8.47 -13.75
C GLU A 124 4.92 -7.57 -12.57
N PHE A 125 3.63 -7.49 -12.28
CA PHE A 125 3.12 -6.75 -11.14
C PHE A 125 3.69 -7.29 -9.82
N CYS A 126 3.86 -8.61 -9.73
CA CYS A 126 4.37 -9.28 -8.54
C CYS A 126 5.89 -9.34 -8.47
N ARG A 127 6.60 -8.72 -9.41
CA ARG A 127 8.06 -8.65 -9.33
C ARG A 127 8.46 -7.50 -8.44
N ASP A 128 9.66 -7.64 -7.87
CA ASP A 128 10.25 -6.59 -7.06
C ASP A 128 10.82 -5.52 -7.98
N ASN A 129 9.96 -4.61 -8.41
CA ASN A 129 10.34 -3.56 -9.35
C ASN A 129 11.05 -2.40 -8.65
N MET A 130 10.66 -2.10 -7.41
CA MET A 130 11.20 -0.98 -6.63
C MET A 130 11.30 -1.35 -5.16
N ASP A 131 11.71 -2.58 -4.87
CA ASP A 131 11.82 -3.12 -3.52
C ASP A 131 10.48 -3.23 -2.79
N GLU A 132 9.41 -3.47 -3.51
CA GLU A 132 8.11 -3.69 -2.90
C GLU A 132 8.12 -4.99 -2.09
N GLU A 133 7.55 -4.95 -0.90
CA GLU A 133 7.40 -6.12 -0.04
C GLU A 133 5.99 -6.70 -0.13
N PHE A 134 5.01 -5.89 -0.54
CA PHE A 134 3.62 -6.31 -0.69
C PHE A 134 3.02 -5.71 -1.95
N VAL A 135 2.10 -6.46 -2.57
CA VAL A 135 1.29 -5.92 -3.66
C VAL A 135 -0.18 -6.12 -3.33
N TYR A 136 -0.99 -5.15 -3.73
CA TYR A 136 -2.42 -5.14 -3.52
C TYR A 136 -3.12 -5.04 -4.86
N LEU A 137 -4.08 -5.93 -5.12
CA LEU A 137 -4.81 -5.94 -6.38
C LEU A 137 -6.30 -5.86 -6.12
N PHE A 138 -6.94 -4.84 -6.70
CA PHE A 138 -8.38 -4.79 -6.74
C PHE A 138 -8.85 -5.66 -7.91
N SER A 139 -9.47 -6.78 -7.60
CA SER A 139 -9.81 -7.79 -8.58
C SER A 139 -11.06 -7.42 -9.37
N LEU A 140 -11.27 -8.14 -10.48
CA LEU A 140 -12.49 -7.96 -11.27
C LEU A 140 -13.77 -8.23 -10.47
N SER A 141 -13.68 -9.05 -9.43
CA SER A 141 -14.83 -9.33 -8.55
C SER A 141 -15.09 -8.21 -7.54
N GLY A 142 -14.24 -7.19 -7.47
CA GLY A 142 -14.41 -6.06 -6.56
C GLY A 142 -13.84 -6.30 -5.17
N GLU A 143 -12.85 -7.16 -5.06
CA GLU A 143 -12.19 -7.46 -3.78
C GLU A 143 -10.72 -7.10 -3.84
N TRP A 144 -10.19 -6.63 -2.70
CA TRP A 144 -8.75 -6.47 -2.54
C TRP A 144 -8.10 -7.78 -2.20
N LYS A 145 -7.02 -8.10 -2.91
CA LYS A 145 -6.18 -9.26 -2.66
C LYS A 145 -4.76 -8.78 -2.43
N CYS A 146 -4.06 -9.43 -1.52
CA CYS A 146 -2.70 -9.05 -1.14
C CYS A 146 -1.75 -10.23 -1.29
N TRP A 147 -0.54 -9.94 -1.73
CA TRP A 147 0.55 -10.90 -1.75
C TRP A 147 1.77 -10.30 -1.10
N ALA A 148 2.44 -11.08 -0.26
CA ALA A 148 3.77 -10.75 0.23
C ALA A 148 4.78 -11.22 -0.81
N LEU A 149 5.77 -10.39 -1.10
CA LEU A 149 6.80 -10.71 -2.10
C LEU A 149 8.05 -11.21 -1.38
N HIS A 150 8.47 -12.42 -1.73
CA HIS A 150 9.64 -13.04 -1.11
C HIS A 150 10.78 -13.14 -2.12
N GLN A 151 11.94 -12.66 -1.73
CA GLN A 151 13.14 -12.81 -2.54
C GLN A 151 13.71 -14.22 -2.37
N ARG A 152 13.94 -14.90 -3.48
CA ARG A 152 14.49 -16.24 -3.51
C ARG A 152 15.74 -16.25 -4.39
N LYS A 153 16.61 -17.22 -4.14
CA LYS A 153 17.82 -17.39 -4.93
C LYS A 153 17.84 -18.81 -5.46
N SER A 154 17.98 -18.95 -6.77
CA SER A 154 18.06 -20.26 -7.40
C SER A 154 19.40 -20.94 -7.12
N SER A 155 19.50 -22.22 -7.43
CA SER A 155 20.77 -22.96 -7.31
C SER A 155 21.86 -22.37 -8.20
N ALA A 156 21.49 -21.70 -9.28
CA ALA A 156 22.43 -21.02 -10.17
C ALA A 156 22.83 -19.63 -9.67
N GLY A 157 22.33 -19.20 -8.51
CA GLY A 157 22.64 -17.90 -7.95
C GLY A 157 21.80 -16.74 -8.50
N VAL A 158 20.74 -17.04 -9.23
CA VAL A 158 19.86 -15.99 -9.80
C VAL A 158 18.74 -15.68 -8.83
N TRP A 159 18.56 -14.40 -8.53
CA TRP A 159 17.47 -13.92 -7.68
C TRP A 159 16.15 -13.86 -8.44
N TYR A 160 15.08 -14.23 -7.75
CA TYR A 160 13.72 -14.12 -8.29
C TYR A 160 12.75 -13.87 -7.14
N THR A 161 11.57 -13.36 -7.47
CA THR A 161 10.54 -13.01 -6.50
C THR A 161 9.39 -14.01 -6.57
N THR A 162 8.94 -14.49 -5.42
CA THR A 162 7.75 -15.33 -5.32
C THR A 162 6.67 -14.63 -4.53
N PRO A 163 5.46 -14.48 -5.10
CA PRO A 163 4.35 -13.92 -4.34
C PRO A 163 3.67 -14.99 -3.48
N GLU A 164 3.32 -14.61 -2.28
CA GLU A 164 2.58 -15.46 -1.35
C GLU A 164 1.31 -14.75 -0.93
N ARG A 165 0.17 -15.40 -1.16
CA ARG A 165 -1.12 -14.83 -0.78
C ARG A 165 -1.17 -14.53 0.70
N THR A 166 -1.59 -13.34 1.05
CA THR A 166 -1.57 -12.84 2.43
C THR A 166 -2.91 -12.19 2.76
N GLU A 167 -3.37 -12.39 3.99
CA GLU A 167 -4.63 -11.80 4.43
C GLU A 167 -4.47 -10.32 4.76
N ILE A 168 -5.50 -9.56 4.46
CA ILE A 168 -5.62 -8.16 4.90
C ILE A 168 -6.46 -8.19 6.17
N PRO A 169 -5.93 -7.72 7.30
CA PRO A 169 -6.70 -7.70 8.56
C PRO A 169 -7.94 -6.81 8.44
N ALA A 170 -8.96 -7.19 9.17
CA ALA A 170 -10.22 -6.43 9.21
C ALA A 170 -10.07 -5.05 9.84
#